data_3fe387ea4262819a394ba78fcd54dd35
#
_entry.id   3fe387ea4262819a394ba78fcd54dd35
#
_cell.length_a   1.000
_cell.length_b   1.000
_cell.length_c   1.000
_cell.angle_alpha   90.00
_cell.angle_beta   90.00
_cell.angle_gamma   90.00
#
_symmetry.space_group_name_H-M   'P 1'
#
loop_
_entity.id
_entity.type
_entity.pdbx_description
1 polymer ?
#
loop_
_entity_poly.entity_id
_entity_poly.type
_entity_poly.pdbx_seq_one_letter_code
_entity_poly.pdbx_strand_id
1 'polypeptide(L)'
;MKVPVIAMLSALGLAACAAAPAAKPPVRASLPAGAHYVAMGSSFAAGPGITTVEPGSPQRCARSVDNYAHQLARRRGFSLTDASCSGAVTANLLAAWDELPAQLDALRSDTRLVTVTVGGNDLGYMTGLTAASCLGLAEPGTPATSTCRHAIVPDEVAYASVASRLQQVAAEVRRRSPQAQLVFVDYATVLPNSRRCAAMPLSDEDATISLAIDARLRKLTAAVALENGASLLRAGEVTREHHVCAADPWMNGYVKPDPARRVAVYHPTQAGMTAVAEALDRLLSTK
;
A
#
# COMPACT_ATOMS: atom_id res chain seq x y z
N MET A 1 -55.28 -61.16 -22.98
CA MET A 1 -55.16 -59.71 -23.08
C MET A 1 -53.73 -59.38 -22.74
N LYS A 2 -52.89 -58.94 -23.72
CA LYS A 2 -51.50 -58.60 -23.57
C LYS A 2 -51.38 -57.04 -23.58
N VAL A 3 -50.86 -56.48 -22.50
CA VAL A 3 -50.66 -55.05 -22.38
C VAL A 3 -49.19 -54.72 -22.83
N PRO A 4 -48.95 -53.77 -23.74
CA PRO A 4 -47.60 -53.40 -24.11
C PRO A 4 -47.00 -52.41 -23.11
N VAL A 5 -45.75 -52.65 -22.68
CA VAL A 5 -44.92 -51.73 -21.87
C VAL A 5 -44.23 -50.74 -22.83
N ILE A 6 -44.57 -49.47 -22.67
CA ILE A 6 -43.89 -48.36 -23.39
C ILE A 6 -42.67 -47.92 -22.56
N ALA A 7 -41.47 -48.12 -23.10
CA ALA A 7 -40.24 -47.62 -22.51
C ALA A 7 -40.04 -46.17 -22.93
N MET A 8 -40.07 -45.22 -21.97
CA MET A 8 -39.66 -43.83 -22.17
C MET A 8 -38.15 -43.73 -22.04
N LEU A 9 -37.47 -43.42 -23.13
CA LEU A 9 -36.07 -42.99 -23.11
C LEU A 9 -35.99 -41.51 -22.75
N SER A 10 -35.47 -41.21 -21.57
CA SER A 10 -35.14 -39.85 -21.17
C SER A 10 -33.73 -39.48 -21.70
N ALA A 11 -33.66 -38.59 -22.68
CA ALA A 11 -32.41 -38.04 -23.17
C ALA A 11 -31.94 -36.94 -22.17
N LEU A 12 -30.87 -37.22 -21.39
CA LEU A 12 -30.15 -36.17 -20.64
C LEU A 12 -29.30 -35.36 -21.61
N GLY A 13 -29.70 -34.12 -21.88
CA GLY A 13 -28.89 -33.16 -22.57
C GLY A 13 -27.78 -32.62 -21.67
N LEU A 14 -26.52 -32.95 -21.96
CA LEU A 14 -25.34 -32.27 -21.35
C LEU A 14 -25.24 -30.85 -21.94
N ALA A 15 -25.63 -29.84 -21.16
CA ALA A 15 -25.33 -28.46 -21.46
C ALA A 15 -23.81 -28.21 -21.19
N ALA A 16 -23.01 -28.16 -22.24
CA ALA A 16 -21.61 -27.74 -22.16
C ALA A 16 -21.57 -26.23 -21.85
N CYS A 17 -21.20 -25.84 -20.64
CA CYS A 17 -20.84 -24.45 -20.31
C CYS A 17 -19.56 -24.09 -21.08
N ALA A 18 -19.69 -23.45 -22.23
CA ALA A 18 -18.57 -22.82 -22.89
C ALA A 18 -18.04 -21.67 -22.03
N ALA A 19 -16.83 -21.83 -21.46
CA ALA A 19 -16.14 -20.76 -20.79
C ALA A 19 -15.88 -19.62 -21.79
N ALA A 20 -16.42 -18.43 -21.54
CA ALA A 20 -16.14 -17.26 -22.33
C ALA A 20 -14.61 -17.01 -22.33
N PRO A 21 -14.00 -16.67 -23.48
CA PRO A 21 -12.57 -16.36 -23.54
C PRO A 21 -12.30 -15.17 -22.60
N ALA A 22 -11.25 -15.30 -21.77
CA ALA A 22 -10.81 -14.23 -20.87
C ALA A 22 -10.53 -12.98 -21.72
N ALA A 23 -11.23 -11.89 -21.41
CA ALA A 23 -11.04 -10.62 -22.08
C ALA A 23 -9.57 -10.20 -21.99
N LYS A 24 -8.95 -9.92 -23.14
CA LYS A 24 -7.59 -9.42 -23.20
C LYS A 24 -7.51 -8.15 -22.36
N PRO A 25 -6.54 -8.02 -21.43
CA PRO A 25 -6.44 -6.81 -20.60
C PRO A 25 -6.36 -5.59 -21.53
N PRO A 26 -7.06 -4.49 -21.20
CA PRO A 26 -7.07 -3.30 -22.04
C PRO A 26 -5.64 -2.79 -22.22
N VAL A 27 -5.25 -2.54 -23.48
CA VAL A 27 -3.98 -1.91 -23.81
C VAL A 27 -3.95 -0.56 -23.12
N ARG A 28 -3.02 -0.38 -22.17
CA ARG A 28 -2.89 0.87 -21.45
C ARG A 28 -2.39 1.95 -22.39
N ALA A 29 -3.17 3.01 -22.56
CA ALA A 29 -2.69 4.18 -23.29
C ALA A 29 -1.53 4.83 -22.54
N SER A 30 -0.50 5.27 -23.27
CA SER A 30 0.57 6.06 -22.68
C SER A 30 -0.02 7.37 -22.10
N LEU A 31 0.45 7.75 -20.91
CA LEU A 31 0.01 8.98 -20.28
C LEU A 31 0.86 10.15 -20.82
N PRO A 32 0.23 11.21 -21.36
CA PRO A 32 0.97 12.37 -21.88
C PRO A 32 1.54 13.23 -20.75
N ALA A 33 2.54 14.04 -21.07
CA ALA A 33 2.97 15.13 -20.19
C ALA A 33 1.76 16.07 -19.91
N GLY A 34 1.70 16.62 -18.69
CA GLY A 34 0.55 17.41 -18.23
C GLY A 34 -0.62 16.56 -17.71
N ALA A 35 -0.61 15.24 -17.88
CA ALA A 35 -1.67 14.39 -17.35
C ALA A 35 -1.86 14.60 -15.84
N HIS A 36 -3.10 14.77 -15.40
CA HIS A 36 -3.41 14.92 -13.97
C HIS A 36 -3.18 13.59 -13.24
N TYR A 37 -2.33 13.63 -12.22
CA TYR A 37 -1.94 12.52 -11.37
C TYR A 37 -2.35 12.79 -9.92
N VAL A 38 -3.06 11.88 -9.28
CA VAL A 38 -3.41 11.95 -7.86
C VAL A 38 -2.70 10.84 -7.11
N ALA A 39 -1.88 11.22 -6.12
CA ALA A 39 -1.27 10.28 -5.19
C ALA A 39 -2.05 10.26 -3.87
N MET A 40 -2.42 9.06 -3.40
CA MET A 40 -3.14 8.85 -2.16
C MET A 40 -2.43 7.83 -1.29
N GLY A 41 -2.67 7.89 0.00
CA GLY A 41 -2.17 6.89 0.92
C GLY A 41 -1.70 7.44 2.25
N SER A 42 -0.89 6.62 2.91
CA SER A 42 -0.31 6.91 4.23
C SER A 42 1.13 7.42 4.12
N SER A 43 1.89 7.31 5.19
CA SER A 43 3.28 7.76 5.26
C SER A 43 4.21 7.11 4.23
N PHE A 44 3.93 5.88 3.76
CA PHE A 44 4.69 5.23 2.70
C PHE A 44 4.45 5.87 1.31
N ALA A 45 3.38 6.65 1.15
CA ALA A 45 3.19 7.52 0.00
C ALA A 45 3.75 8.94 0.28
N ALA A 46 3.46 9.49 1.45
CA ALA A 46 3.84 10.86 1.82
C ALA A 46 5.35 11.10 1.95
N GLY A 47 6.12 10.10 2.38
CA GLY A 47 7.58 10.19 2.51
C GLY A 47 8.05 11.12 3.63
N PRO A 48 7.57 10.95 4.88
CA PRO A 48 7.96 11.83 5.98
C PRO A 48 9.46 11.73 6.28
N GLY A 49 10.08 12.86 6.57
CA GLY A 49 11.46 12.91 7.04
C GLY A 49 12.54 12.63 5.99
N ILE A 50 12.19 12.55 4.70
CA ILE A 50 13.15 12.27 3.62
C ILE A 50 13.98 13.53 3.30
N THR A 51 13.33 14.57 2.85
CA THR A 51 13.97 15.83 2.47
C THR A 51 13.11 17.02 2.93
N THR A 52 12.79 17.93 2.04
CA THR A 52 11.97 19.11 2.34
C THR A 52 10.50 18.74 2.33
N VAL A 53 9.77 19.23 3.32
CA VAL A 53 8.30 19.12 3.35
C VAL A 53 7.71 19.96 2.22
N GLU A 54 6.70 19.41 1.55
CA GLU A 54 5.97 20.08 0.48
C GLU A 54 5.34 21.39 1.00
N PRO A 55 5.60 22.53 0.34
CA PRO A 55 5.01 23.81 0.73
C PRO A 55 3.47 23.73 0.69
N GLY A 56 2.84 24.23 1.76
CA GLY A 56 1.37 24.20 1.89
C GLY A 56 0.78 22.83 2.29
N SER A 57 1.60 21.79 2.42
CA SER A 57 1.16 20.52 2.98
C SER A 57 0.72 20.69 4.44
N PRO A 58 -0.42 20.11 4.86
CA PRO A 58 -0.77 20.05 6.27
C PRO A 58 0.38 19.44 7.09
N GLN A 59 0.74 20.09 8.19
CA GLN A 59 1.94 19.71 8.97
C GLN A 59 1.92 18.22 9.38
N ARG A 60 0.76 17.69 9.79
CA ARG A 60 0.59 16.29 10.18
C ARG A 60 0.86 15.30 9.05
N CYS A 61 0.63 15.69 7.79
CA CYS A 61 0.84 14.83 6.65
C CYS A 61 2.31 14.61 6.34
N ALA A 62 3.17 15.59 6.64
CA ALA A 62 4.61 15.54 6.48
C ALA A 62 5.03 15.05 5.07
N ARG A 63 4.30 15.48 4.02
CA ARG A 63 4.60 15.13 2.63
C ARG A 63 5.96 15.68 2.22
N SER A 64 6.79 14.86 1.59
CA SER A 64 8.07 15.29 1.06
C SER A 64 7.95 15.63 -0.42
N VAL A 65 8.61 16.69 -0.86
CA VAL A 65 8.79 17.01 -2.29
C VAL A 65 9.56 15.94 -3.06
N ASP A 66 10.16 14.98 -2.36
CA ASP A 66 10.94 13.87 -2.94
C ASP A 66 10.34 12.49 -2.63
N ASN A 67 9.06 12.41 -2.24
CA ASN A 67 8.37 11.14 -2.22
C ASN A 67 8.23 10.57 -3.65
N TYR A 68 7.86 9.29 -3.77
CA TYR A 68 7.81 8.61 -5.07
C TYR A 68 6.87 9.31 -6.08
N ALA A 69 5.77 9.91 -5.60
CA ALA A 69 4.79 10.56 -6.46
C ALA A 69 5.36 11.85 -7.08
N HIS A 70 6.01 12.69 -6.28
CA HIS A 70 6.68 13.88 -6.77
C HIS A 70 7.83 13.54 -7.75
N GLN A 71 8.62 12.50 -7.45
CA GLN A 71 9.68 12.05 -8.35
C GLN A 71 9.12 11.54 -9.67
N LEU A 72 8.06 10.72 -9.65
CA LEU A 72 7.40 10.24 -10.86
C LEU A 72 6.81 11.38 -11.67
N ALA A 73 6.15 12.33 -11.01
CA ALA A 73 5.56 13.50 -11.67
C ALA A 73 6.61 14.32 -12.41
N ARG A 74 7.76 14.59 -11.78
CA ARG A 74 8.88 15.28 -12.43
C ARG A 74 9.42 14.51 -13.64
N ARG A 75 9.59 13.17 -13.52
CA ARG A 75 10.11 12.32 -14.60
C ARG A 75 9.21 12.33 -15.84
N ARG A 76 7.90 12.34 -15.63
CA ARG A 76 6.89 12.23 -16.68
C ARG A 76 6.24 13.54 -17.09
N GLY A 77 6.57 14.64 -16.40
CA GLY A 77 5.91 15.93 -16.60
C GLY A 77 4.43 15.92 -16.21
N PHE A 78 4.02 15.11 -15.23
CA PHE A 78 2.63 15.05 -14.78
C PHE A 78 2.26 16.25 -13.88
N SER A 79 1.00 16.64 -13.93
CA SER A 79 0.40 17.60 -12.99
C SER A 79 -0.04 16.83 -11.73
N LEU A 80 0.74 16.88 -10.66
CA LEU A 80 0.50 16.13 -9.43
C LEU A 80 -0.42 16.88 -8.47
N THR A 81 -1.39 16.16 -7.91
CA THR A 81 -2.07 16.47 -6.65
C THR A 81 -1.73 15.37 -5.65
N ASP A 82 -0.89 15.68 -4.67
CA ASP A 82 -0.54 14.73 -3.61
C ASP A 82 -1.51 14.90 -2.44
N ALA A 83 -2.42 13.95 -2.27
CA ALA A 83 -3.39 13.88 -1.17
C ALA A 83 -2.94 12.93 -0.05
N SER A 84 -1.77 12.29 -0.17
CA SER A 84 -1.29 11.36 0.86
C SER A 84 -1.06 12.06 2.20
N CYS A 85 -1.20 11.32 3.29
CA CYS A 85 -1.03 11.88 4.63
C CYS A 85 -0.48 10.85 5.61
N SER A 86 0.61 11.19 6.30
CA SER A 86 1.20 10.32 7.32
C SER A 86 0.17 9.98 8.40
N GLY A 87 0.12 8.71 8.80
CA GLY A 87 -0.85 8.21 9.77
C GLY A 87 -2.22 7.84 9.18
N ALA A 88 -2.52 8.17 7.92
CA ALA A 88 -3.80 7.84 7.31
C ALA A 88 -4.07 6.33 7.32
N VAL A 89 -5.31 5.97 7.61
CA VAL A 89 -5.90 4.64 7.44
C VAL A 89 -6.78 4.61 6.20
N THR A 90 -7.21 3.45 5.75
CA THR A 90 -8.05 3.29 4.56
C THR A 90 -9.33 4.13 4.61
N ALA A 91 -9.91 4.32 5.80
CA ALA A 91 -11.09 5.18 5.98
C ALA A 91 -10.85 6.65 5.59
N ASN A 92 -9.62 7.15 5.78
CA ASN A 92 -9.27 8.55 5.47
C ASN A 92 -9.14 8.82 3.96
N LEU A 93 -9.11 7.79 3.14
CA LEU A 93 -9.24 7.94 1.70
C LEU A 93 -10.69 8.23 1.31
N LEU A 94 -11.65 7.63 2.04
CA LEU A 94 -13.08 7.64 1.76
C LEU A 94 -13.83 8.78 2.45
N ALA A 95 -13.36 9.24 3.59
CA ALA A 95 -14.00 10.24 4.44
C ALA A 95 -12.99 11.25 4.96
N ALA A 96 -13.48 12.43 5.36
CA ALA A 96 -12.68 13.46 6.00
C ALA A 96 -12.04 12.95 7.30
N TRP A 97 -10.89 13.50 7.63
CA TRP A 97 -10.13 13.20 8.83
C TRP A 97 -9.82 14.50 9.56
N ASP A 98 -10.62 14.84 10.53
CA ASP A 98 -10.59 16.13 11.22
C ASP A 98 -10.68 17.30 10.19
N GLU A 99 -9.67 18.15 10.13
CA GLU A 99 -9.57 19.27 9.18
C GLU A 99 -9.22 18.87 7.74
N LEU A 100 -8.86 17.61 7.50
CA LEU A 100 -8.44 17.15 6.19
C LEU A 100 -9.63 16.58 5.42
N PRO A 101 -9.81 16.94 4.14
CA PRO A 101 -10.83 16.33 3.28
C PRO A 101 -10.49 14.84 3.03
N ALA A 102 -11.48 14.08 2.55
CA ALA A 102 -11.23 12.75 2.04
C ALA A 102 -10.19 12.81 0.91
N GLN A 103 -9.21 11.90 0.89
CA GLN A 103 -8.18 11.92 -0.16
C GLN A 103 -8.78 11.74 -1.57
N LEU A 104 -9.89 11.01 -1.70
CA LEU A 104 -10.65 10.85 -2.94
C LEU A 104 -11.23 12.16 -3.48
N ASP A 105 -11.33 13.22 -2.67
CA ASP A 105 -11.82 14.51 -3.12
C ASP A 105 -10.82 15.26 -4.02
N ALA A 106 -9.57 14.80 -4.06
CA ALA A 106 -8.56 15.25 -5.01
C ALA A 106 -8.82 14.75 -6.46
N LEU A 107 -9.68 13.75 -6.64
CA LEU A 107 -10.00 13.19 -7.96
C LEU A 107 -10.87 14.14 -8.79
N ARG A 108 -10.54 14.21 -10.07
CA ARG A 108 -11.28 14.96 -11.09
C ARG A 108 -11.65 14.04 -12.24
N SER A 109 -12.62 14.41 -13.05
CA SER A 109 -13.03 13.63 -14.22
C SER A 109 -11.90 13.48 -15.27
N ASP A 110 -10.95 14.42 -15.30
CA ASP A 110 -9.79 14.43 -16.18
C ASP A 110 -8.52 13.79 -15.53
N THR A 111 -8.61 13.25 -14.31
CA THR A 111 -7.51 12.49 -13.69
C THR A 111 -7.16 11.29 -14.54
N ARG A 112 -5.85 11.07 -14.79
CA ARG A 112 -5.33 10.01 -15.66
C ARG A 112 -4.54 8.94 -14.93
N LEU A 113 -3.99 9.28 -13.78
CA LEU A 113 -3.23 8.35 -12.94
C LEU A 113 -3.65 8.52 -11.49
N VAL A 114 -3.82 7.40 -10.80
CA VAL A 114 -4.01 7.34 -9.36
C VAL A 114 -3.08 6.29 -8.79
N THR A 115 -2.29 6.65 -7.77
CA THR A 115 -1.51 5.68 -6.98
C THR A 115 -2.00 5.63 -5.55
N VAL A 116 -2.01 4.44 -4.94
CA VAL A 116 -2.51 4.22 -3.57
C VAL A 116 -1.57 3.33 -2.79
N THR A 117 -1.06 3.82 -1.63
CA THR A 117 -0.27 3.04 -0.67
C THR A 117 -0.83 3.23 0.74
N VAL A 118 -1.62 2.28 1.23
CA VAL A 118 -2.33 2.41 2.53
C VAL A 118 -2.67 1.02 3.11
N GLY A 119 -3.07 0.98 4.38
CA GLY A 119 -3.54 -0.23 5.07
C GLY A 119 -2.65 -0.67 6.24
N GLY A 120 -1.39 -0.28 6.27
CA GLY A 120 -0.49 -0.64 7.36
C GLY A 120 -0.92 -0.04 8.71
N ASN A 121 -1.45 1.18 8.71
CA ASN A 121 -1.93 1.83 9.94
C ASN A 121 -3.23 1.20 10.45
N ASP A 122 -4.12 0.76 9.55
CA ASP A 122 -5.33 0.01 9.91
C ASP A 122 -5.00 -1.27 10.69
N LEU A 123 -3.89 -1.90 10.36
CA LEU A 123 -3.41 -3.14 10.97
C LEU A 123 -2.40 -2.91 12.10
N GLY A 124 -2.13 -1.67 12.49
CA GLY A 124 -1.15 -1.35 13.53
C GLY A 124 0.29 -1.73 13.17
N TYR A 125 0.62 -1.92 11.89
CA TYR A 125 1.94 -2.41 11.44
C TYR A 125 3.07 -1.50 11.90
N MET A 126 3.03 -0.20 11.55
CA MET A 126 4.10 0.74 11.92
C MET A 126 4.12 1.05 13.41
N THR A 127 2.94 1.18 14.02
CA THR A 127 2.82 1.40 15.47
C THR A 127 3.34 0.20 16.25
N GLY A 128 3.05 -1.02 15.80
CA GLY A 128 3.54 -2.27 16.39
C GLY A 128 5.06 -2.36 16.32
N LEU A 129 5.64 -2.14 15.14
CA LEU A 129 7.09 -2.13 14.95
C LEU A 129 7.80 -1.12 15.88
N THR A 130 7.28 0.10 15.96
CA THR A 130 7.86 1.16 16.77
C THR A 130 7.74 0.84 18.27
N ALA A 131 6.57 0.38 18.71
CA ALA A 131 6.33 0.06 20.11
C ALA A 131 7.15 -1.16 20.58
N ALA A 132 7.25 -2.19 19.75
CA ALA A 132 8.04 -3.38 20.06
C ALA A 132 9.55 -3.08 20.09
N SER A 133 10.04 -2.22 19.19
CA SER A 133 11.44 -1.78 19.21
C SER A 133 11.76 -0.92 20.42
N CYS A 134 10.82 -0.08 20.87
CA CYS A 134 10.94 0.65 22.13
C CYS A 134 11.10 -0.34 23.30
N LEU A 135 10.27 -1.38 23.35
CA LEU A 135 10.33 -2.41 24.36
C LEU A 135 11.65 -3.21 24.31
N GLY A 136 12.10 -3.55 23.09
CA GLY A 136 13.37 -4.27 22.86
C GLY A 136 14.63 -3.50 23.27
N LEU A 137 14.55 -2.17 23.44
CA LEU A 137 15.62 -1.32 23.96
C LEU A 137 15.42 -0.93 25.44
N ALA A 138 14.35 -1.40 26.07
CA ALA A 138 14.12 -1.15 27.49
C ALA A 138 14.99 -2.06 28.37
N GLU A 139 15.26 -1.62 29.60
CA GLU A 139 15.97 -2.47 30.58
C GLU A 139 15.14 -3.72 30.89
N PRO A 140 15.80 -4.87 31.13
CA PRO A 140 15.11 -6.10 31.49
C PRO A 140 14.15 -5.89 32.67
N GLY A 141 12.91 -6.36 32.52
CA GLY A 141 11.87 -6.20 33.52
C GLY A 141 11.11 -4.88 33.48
N THR A 142 11.40 -3.99 32.52
CA THR A 142 10.60 -2.77 32.32
C THR A 142 9.17 -3.16 31.92
N PRO A 143 8.15 -2.67 32.67
CA PRO A 143 6.75 -2.94 32.31
C PRO A 143 6.38 -2.38 30.94
N ALA A 144 5.57 -3.10 30.18
CA ALA A 144 4.98 -2.59 28.93
C ALA A 144 4.11 -1.36 29.22
N THR A 145 4.14 -0.41 28.29
CA THR A 145 3.35 0.84 28.34
C THR A 145 2.51 0.97 27.07
N SER A 146 1.70 2.02 26.97
CA SER A 146 0.95 2.30 25.74
C SER A 146 1.87 2.56 24.53
N THR A 147 3.09 3.05 24.77
CA THR A 147 4.08 3.40 23.75
C THR A 147 5.17 2.37 23.53
N CYS A 148 5.52 1.57 24.55
CA CYS A 148 6.51 0.50 24.48
C CYS A 148 5.84 -0.83 24.87
N ARG A 149 5.41 -1.61 23.92
CA ARG A 149 4.69 -2.87 24.09
C ARG A 149 4.95 -3.82 22.94
N HIS A 150 4.61 -5.08 23.11
CA HIS A 150 4.66 -6.05 22.03
C HIS A 150 3.75 -5.68 20.85
N ALA A 151 4.09 -6.16 19.67
CA ALA A 151 3.24 -6.09 18.51
C ALA A 151 1.91 -6.83 18.76
N ILE A 152 0.84 -6.34 18.18
CA ILE A 152 -0.49 -6.95 18.31
C ILE A 152 -0.82 -7.62 16.99
N VAL A 153 -1.30 -8.86 17.04
CA VAL A 153 -1.80 -9.59 15.88
C VAL A 153 -3.17 -9.01 15.52
N PRO A 154 -3.36 -8.44 14.31
CA PRO A 154 -4.67 -7.98 13.87
C PRO A 154 -5.62 -9.18 13.68
N ASP A 155 -6.88 -8.99 14.01
CA ASP A 155 -7.91 -9.99 13.80
C ASP A 155 -8.39 -10.05 12.33
N GLU A 156 -9.24 -11.04 12.02
CA GLU A 156 -9.81 -11.22 10.68
C GLU A 156 -10.70 -10.04 10.26
N VAL A 157 -11.35 -9.38 11.22
CA VAL A 157 -12.24 -8.23 10.97
C VAL A 157 -11.43 -7.04 10.50
N ALA A 158 -10.25 -6.79 11.07
CA ALA A 158 -9.35 -5.72 10.64
C ALA A 158 -8.91 -5.92 9.18
N TYR A 159 -8.49 -7.14 8.81
CA TYR A 159 -8.10 -7.45 7.43
C TYR A 159 -9.27 -7.34 6.45
N ALA A 160 -10.45 -7.87 6.81
CA ALA A 160 -11.64 -7.75 5.98
C ALA A 160 -12.06 -6.30 5.78
N SER A 161 -11.92 -5.48 6.81
CA SER A 161 -12.19 -4.04 6.77
C SER A 161 -11.27 -3.32 5.78
N VAL A 162 -9.95 -3.61 5.83
CA VAL A 162 -8.97 -3.06 4.88
C VAL A 162 -9.35 -3.47 3.44
N ALA A 163 -9.63 -4.76 3.20
CA ALA A 163 -10.00 -5.24 1.87
C ALA A 163 -11.25 -4.52 1.34
N SER A 164 -12.32 -4.45 2.14
CA SER A 164 -13.57 -3.80 1.77
C SER A 164 -13.38 -2.32 1.43
N ARG A 165 -12.59 -1.58 2.23
CA ARG A 165 -12.33 -0.16 1.97
C ARG A 165 -11.46 0.06 0.74
N LEU A 166 -10.47 -0.80 0.48
CA LEU A 166 -9.68 -0.71 -0.75
C LEU A 166 -10.53 -1.01 -2.00
N GLN A 167 -11.49 -1.93 -1.92
CA GLN A 167 -12.48 -2.16 -2.99
C GLN A 167 -13.35 -0.92 -3.22
N GLN A 168 -13.81 -0.27 -2.15
CA GLN A 168 -14.57 0.98 -2.23
C GLN A 168 -13.74 2.10 -2.88
N VAL A 169 -12.45 2.23 -2.49
CA VAL A 169 -11.52 3.18 -3.12
C VAL A 169 -11.42 2.93 -4.63
N ALA A 170 -11.25 1.68 -5.05
CA ALA A 170 -11.17 1.33 -6.46
C ALA A 170 -12.46 1.68 -7.23
N ALA A 171 -13.62 1.41 -6.63
CA ALA A 171 -14.92 1.74 -7.19
C ALA A 171 -15.11 3.26 -7.32
N GLU A 172 -14.74 4.03 -6.29
CA GLU A 172 -14.81 5.49 -6.31
C GLU A 172 -13.86 6.13 -7.32
N VAL A 173 -12.63 5.61 -7.47
CA VAL A 173 -11.71 6.06 -8.52
C VAL A 173 -12.33 5.84 -9.90
N ARG A 174 -12.91 4.68 -10.17
CA ARG A 174 -13.56 4.38 -11.45
C ARG A 174 -14.75 5.30 -11.71
N ARG A 175 -15.54 5.59 -10.67
CA ARG A 175 -16.71 6.47 -10.77
C ARG A 175 -16.34 7.92 -11.00
N ARG A 176 -15.35 8.46 -10.26
CA ARG A 176 -14.96 9.89 -10.31
C ARG A 176 -14.01 10.20 -11.46
N SER A 177 -13.18 9.23 -11.84
CA SER A 177 -12.10 9.37 -12.83
C SER A 177 -12.08 8.16 -13.77
N PRO A 178 -13.08 7.96 -14.63
CA PRO A 178 -13.26 6.72 -15.39
C PRO A 178 -12.12 6.41 -16.36
N GLN A 179 -11.31 7.41 -16.70
CA GLN A 179 -10.15 7.25 -17.59
C GLN A 179 -8.82 7.09 -16.81
N ALA A 180 -8.86 7.12 -15.48
CA ALA A 180 -7.65 6.99 -14.68
C ALA A 180 -7.11 5.54 -14.67
N GLN A 181 -5.81 5.41 -14.84
CA GLN A 181 -5.09 4.20 -14.49
C GLN A 181 -4.92 4.17 -12.97
N LEU A 182 -5.53 3.18 -12.30
CA LEU A 182 -5.34 2.96 -10.88
C LEU A 182 -4.19 1.99 -10.67
N VAL A 183 -3.24 2.36 -9.82
CA VAL A 183 -2.10 1.55 -9.41
C VAL A 183 -2.09 1.45 -7.89
N PHE A 184 -2.32 0.27 -7.36
CA PHE A 184 -1.98 -0.01 -5.97
C PHE A 184 -0.47 -0.23 -5.86
N VAL A 185 0.15 0.39 -4.88
CA VAL A 185 1.57 0.21 -4.55
C VAL A 185 1.61 -0.51 -3.21
N ASP A 186 2.09 -1.74 -3.17
CA ASP A 186 2.20 -2.45 -1.91
C ASP A 186 3.33 -1.89 -1.03
N TYR A 187 3.46 -2.38 0.22
CA TYR A 187 4.46 -1.87 1.13
C TYR A 187 5.86 -2.32 0.73
N ALA A 188 6.82 -1.39 0.81
CA ALA A 188 8.23 -1.69 0.70
C ALA A 188 8.68 -2.66 1.81
N THR A 189 9.66 -3.51 1.54
CA THR A 189 10.19 -4.47 2.52
C THR A 189 10.94 -3.76 3.64
N VAL A 190 10.35 -3.72 4.82
CA VAL A 190 10.94 -3.09 6.01
C VAL A 190 11.93 -4.05 6.69
N LEU A 191 11.48 -5.27 7.00
CA LEU A 191 12.26 -6.25 7.77
C LEU A 191 12.82 -7.37 6.87
N PRO A 192 14.01 -7.89 7.18
CA PRO A 192 14.50 -9.13 6.56
C PRO A 192 13.70 -10.36 7.03
N ASN A 193 13.60 -11.36 6.16
CA ASN A 193 12.96 -12.61 6.53
C ASN A 193 13.80 -13.51 7.47
N SER A 194 15.10 -13.22 7.64
CA SER A 194 15.99 -14.13 8.34
C SER A 194 16.86 -13.46 9.39
N ARG A 195 17.71 -12.55 9.04
CA ARG A 195 18.76 -12.06 9.95
C ARG A 195 18.36 -10.77 10.64
N ARG A 196 18.46 -10.72 11.98
CA ARG A 196 18.28 -9.49 12.75
C ARG A 196 19.55 -8.66 12.80
N CYS A 197 19.37 -7.36 13.04
CA CYS A 197 20.48 -6.43 13.22
C CYS A 197 20.08 -5.36 14.25
N ALA A 198 21.05 -4.57 14.69
CA ALA A 198 20.84 -3.52 15.68
C ALA A 198 19.81 -2.45 15.23
N ALA A 199 19.57 -2.32 13.92
CA ALA A 199 18.58 -1.39 13.38
C ALA A 199 17.12 -1.86 13.57
N MET A 200 16.90 -3.09 14.08
CA MET A 200 15.56 -3.61 14.40
C MET A 200 15.58 -4.35 15.75
N PRO A 201 15.59 -3.63 16.87
CA PRO A 201 15.63 -4.19 18.22
C PRO A 201 14.27 -4.82 18.61
N LEU A 202 13.89 -5.89 17.92
CA LEU A 202 12.63 -6.63 18.10
C LEU A 202 12.91 -7.99 18.74
N SER A 203 11.96 -8.49 19.52
CA SER A 203 11.93 -9.90 19.88
C SER A 203 11.66 -10.79 18.66
N ASP A 204 11.91 -12.11 18.75
CA ASP A 204 11.60 -13.06 17.66
C ASP A 204 10.11 -13.10 17.36
N GLU A 205 9.31 -13.00 18.39
CA GLU A 205 7.86 -12.98 18.28
C GLU A 205 7.35 -11.71 17.59
N ASP A 206 7.81 -10.53 18.02
CA ASP A 206 7.38 -9.24 17.44
C ASP A 206 7.78 -9.12 15.97
N ALA A 207 8.97 -9.62 15.61
CA ALA A 207 9.39 -9.63 14.21
C ALA A 207 8.53 -10.60 13.38
N THR A 208 8.20 -11.78 13.91
CA THR A 208 7.34 -12.76 13.24
C THR A 208 5.93 -12.21 13.00
N ILE A 209 5.34 -11.56 14.01
CA ILE A 209 4.04 -10.88 13.88
C ILE A 209 4.11 -9.81 12.80
N SER A 210 5.14 -8.97 12.83
CA SER A 210 5.28 -7.87 11.88
C SER A 210 5.46 -8.36 10.44
N LEU A 211 6.25 -9.41 10.22
CA LEU A 211 6.40 -10.05 8.90
C LEU A 211 5.10 -10.67 8.41
N ALA A 212 4.32 -11.28 9.30
CA ALA A 212 3.03 -11.86 8.95
C ALA A 212 2.01 -10.79 8.53
N ILE A 213 1.99 -9.64 9.24
CA ILE A 213 1.16 -8.49 8.88
C ILE A 213 1.52 -7.98 7.49
N ASP A 214 2.81 -7.74 7.22
CA ASP A 214 3.30 -7.26 5.93
C ASP A 214 2.93 -8.21 4.78
N ALA A 215 3.24 -9.49 4.93
CA ALA A 215 2.95 -10.51 3.91
C ALA A 215 1.45 -10.60 3.60
N ARG A 216 0.61 -10.56 4.64
CA ARG A 216 -0.84 -10.63 4.48
C ARG A 216 -1.42 -9.37 3.85
N LEU A 217 -0.96 -8.17 4.24
CA LEU A 217 -1.37 -6.90 3.64
C LEU A 217 -1.01 -6.84 2.15
N ARG A 218 0.20 -7.26 1.77
CA ARG A 218 0.61 -7.32 0.35
C ARG A 218 -0.28 -8.28 -0.45
N LYS A 219 -0.56 -9.47 0.09
CA LYS A 219 -1.45 -10.45 -0.55
C LYS A 219 -2.86 -9.89 -0.74
N LEU A 220 -3.39 -9.22 0.28
CA LEU A 220 -4.70 -8.57 0.25
C LEU A 220 -4.74 -7.46 -0.80
N THR A 221 -3.74 -6.56 -0.81
CA THR A 221 -3.63 -5.47 -1.79
C THR A 221 -3.56 -6.02 -3.22
N ALA A 222 -2.82 -7.12 -3.43
CA ALA A 222 -2.72 -7.78 -4.73
C ALA A 222 -4.06 -8.37 -5.18
N ALA A 223 -4.81 -9.00 -4.27
CA ALA A 223 -6.13 -9.55 -4.57
C ALA A 223 -7.12 -8.44 -4.97
N VAL A 224 -7.17 -7.36 -4.19
CA VAL A 224 -8.03 -6.20 -4.50
C VAL A 224 -7.66 -5.58 -5.85
N ALA A 225 -6.37 -5.41 -6.14
CA ALA A 225 -5.93 -4.89 -7.42
C ALA A 225 -6.43 -5.75 -8.59
N LEU A 226 -6.24 -7.07 -8.48
CA LEU A 226 -6.67 -8.03 -9.51
C LEU A 226 -8.18 -8.00 -9.72
N GLU A 227 -8.97 -8.09 -8.64
CA GLU A 227 -10.43 -8.11 -8.67
C GLU A 227 -11.03 -6.85 -9.29
N ASN A 228 -10.33 -5.71 -9.15
CA ASN A 228 -10.77 -4.43 -9.67
C ASN A 228 -10.13 -4.04 -11.02
N GLY A 229 -9.34 -4.92 -11.65
CA GLY A 229 -8.65 -4.60 -12.91
C GLY A 229 -7.65 -3.46 -12.77
N ALA A 230 -7.19 -3.17 -11.54
CA ALA A 230 -6.16 -2.20 -11.26
C ALA A 230 -4.76 -2.80 -11.45
N SER A 231 -3.76 -1.92 -11.57
CA SER A 231 -2.37 -2.36 -11.56
C SER A 231 -1.90 -2.54 -10.13
N LEU A 232 -0.90 -3.40 -9.98
CA LEU A 232 -0.14 -3.54 -8.75
C LEU A 232 1.35 -3.26 -9.03
N LEU A 233 1.92 -2.29 -8.31
CA LEU A 233 3.37 -2.22 -8.16
C LEU A 233 3.76 -3.00 -6.89
N ARG A 234 4.60 -4.02 -7.05
CA ARG A 234 5.15 -4.81 -5.96
C ARG A 234 6.38 -4.12 -5.36
N ALA A 235 6.15 -3.03 -4.62
CA ALA A 235 7.23 -2.26 -4.00
C ALA A 235 8.06 -3.13 -3.04
N GLY A 236 7.43 -4.09 -2.39
CA GLY A 236 8.13 -5.05 -1.55
C GLY A 236 9.09 -5.96 -2.31
N GLU A 237 8.82 -6.30 -3.56
CA GLU A 237 9.78 -7.03 -4.39
C GLU A 237 10.93 -6.13 -4.85
N VAL A 238 10.61 -4.88 -5.21
CA VAL A 238 11.59 -3.87 -5.63
C VAL A 238 12.62 -3.59 -4.52
N THR A 239 12.19 -3.59 -3.27
CA THR A 239 13.02 -3.22 -2.12
C THR A 239 13.50 -4.41 -1.27
N ARG A 240 13.29 -5.64 -1.74
CA ARG A 240 13.51 -6.86 -0.96
C ARG A 240 14.91 -6.96 -0.34
N GLU A 241 15.93 -6.61 -1.12
CA GLU A 241 17.33 -6.70 -0.71
C GLU A 241 17.83 -5.44 0.02
N HIS A 242 16.94 -4.45 0.21
CA HIS A 242 17.28 -3.14 0.78
C HIS A 242 16.50 -2.83 2.07
N HIS A 243 16.16 -3.87 2.83
CA HIS A 243 15.52 -3.79 4.14
C HIS A 243 16.43 -3.12 5.19
N VAL A 244 15.93 -2.85 6.40
CA VAL A 244 16.66 -2.11 7.46
C VAL A 244 18.02 -2.73 7.86
N CYS A 245 18.25 -4.01 7.59
CA CYS A 245 19.50 -4.72 7.90
C CYS A 245 20.37 -4.96 6.67
N ALA A 246 20.02 -4.43 5.53
CA ALA A 246 20.84 -4.58 4.31
C ALA A 246 22.14 -3.79 4.41
N ALA A 247 23.13 -4.14 3.60
CA ALA A 247 24.37 -3.37 3.51
C ALA A 247 24.14 -1.97 2.90
N ASP A 248 23.16 -1.87 1.99
CA ASP A 248 22.64 -0.62 1.41
C ASP A 248 21.13 -0.52 1.73
N PRO A 249 20.75 0.00 2.92
CA PRO A 249 19.36 0.03 3.34
C PRO A 249 18.59 1.19 2.69
N TRP A 250 17.44 0.88 2.12
CA TRP A 250 16.48 1.88 1.60
C TRP A 250 15.32 2.13 2.57
N MET A 251 15.41 1.55 3.77
CA MET A 251 14.51 1.74 4.89
C MET A 251 15.29 2.29 6.07
N ASN A 252 14.72 3.27 6.78
CA ASN A 252 15.26 3.70 8.06
C ASN A 252 15.09 2.59 9.09
N GLY A 253 16.13 2.31 9.87
CA GLY A 253 16.05 1.48 11.05
C GLY A 253 15.37 2.19 12.22
N TYR A 254 15.20 1.46 13.32
CA TYR A 254 14.76 2.06 14.57
C TYR A 254 15.86 2.92 15.18
N VAL A 255 15.51 4.17 15.48
CA VAL A 255 16.30 5.08 16.31
C VAL A 255 15.38 5.61 17.41
N LYS A 256 15.91 5.79 18.61
CA LYS A 256 15.12 6.41 19.69
C LYS A 256 14.62 7.79 19.20
N PRO A 257 13.37 8.13 19.49
CA PRO A 257 12.82 9.44 19.13
C PRO A 257 13.73 10.55 19.63
N ASP A 258 14.14 11.42 18.72
CA ASP A 258 14.94 12.61 19.00
C ASP A 258 14.24 13.81 18.34
N PRO A 259 13.77 14.80 19.11
CA PRO A 259 13.11 15.98 18.56
C PRO A 259 13.95 16.75 17.53
N ALA A 260 15.29 16.65 17.62
CA ALA A 260 16.22 17.28 16.68
C ALA A 260 16.37 16.48 15.37
N ARG A 261 15.92 15.21 15.33
CA ARG A 261 16.06 14.33 14.18
C ARG A 261 14.68 13.95 13.65
N ARG A 262 14.30 14.48 12.51
CA ARG A 262 13.05 14.14 11.81
C ARG A 262 13.20 12.86 10.99
N VAL A 263 13.59 11.76 11.63
CA VAL A 263 13.67 10.45 10.98
C VAL A 263 12.37 9.71 11.20
N ALA A 264 11.69 9.35 10.12
CA ALA A 264 10.57 8.42 10.19
C ALA A 264 11.12 6.99 10.28
N VAL A 265 11.09 6.41 11.49
CA VAL A 265 11.59 5.04 11.74
C VAL A 265 10.79 4.04 10.92
N TYR A 266 11.46 3.02 10.40
CA TYR A 266 10.85 1.97 9.57
C TYR A 266 10.17 2.46 8.28
N HIS A 267 10.48 3.66 7.84
CA HIS A 267 9.96 4.23 6.59
C HIS A 267 11.02 4.26 5.49
N PRO A 268 10.60 4.32 4.23
CA PRO A 268 11.52 4.44 3.11
C PRO A 268 12.42 5.68 3.23
N THR A 269 13.71 5.51 2.91
CA THR A 269 14.63 6.61 2.67
C THR A 269 14.36 7.26 1.31
N GLN A 270 15.10 8.30 0.97
CA GLN A 270 15.04 8.89 -0.39
C GLN A 270 15.37 7.84 -1.46
N ALA A 271 16.37 6.98 -1.23
CA ALA A 271 16.72 5.90 -2.16
C ALA A 271 15.55 4.93 -2.36
N GLY A 272 14.86 4.54 -1.27
CA GLY A 272 13.67 3.70 -1.34
C GLY A 272 12.54 4.34 -2.14
N MET A 273 12.27 5.63 -1.92
CA MET A 273 11.27 6.36 -2.71
C MET A 273 11.66 6.49 -4.18
N THR A 274 12.95 6.69 -4.47
CA THR A 274 13.46 6.75 -5.84
C THR A 274 13.25 5.41 -6.55
N ALA A 275 13.57 4.30 -5.89
CA ALA A 275 13.37 2.97 -6.46
C ALA A 275 11.89 2.68 -6.78
N VAL A 276 10.97 3.10 -5.90
CA VAL A 276 9.52 2.97 -6.14
C VAL A 276 9.09 3.86 -7.32
N ALA A 277 9.57 5.10 -7.40
CA ALA A 277 9.26 6.01 -8.51
C ALA A 277 9.74 5.45 -9.85
N GLU A 278 10.95 4.88 -9.90
CA GLU A 278 11.50 4.25 -11.10
C GLU A 278 10.76 2.98 -11.51
N ALA A 279 10.33 2.19 -10.53
CA ALA A 279 9.54 1.00 -10.79
C ALA A 279 8.14 1.37 -11.32
N LEU A 280 7.51 2.43 -10.79
CA LEU A 280 6.27 2.99 -11.35
C LEU A 280 6.47 3.49 -12.78
N ASP A 281 7.58 4.20 -13.04
CA ASP A 281 7.92 4.69 -14.36
C ASP A 281 8.02 3.54 -15.39
N ARG A 282 8.70 2.46 -15.02
CA ARG A 282 8.76 1.24 -15.84
C ARG A 282 7.40 0.60 -16.03
N LEU A 283 6.60 0.46 -14.96
CA LEU A 283 5.27 -0.14 -15.03
C LEU A 283 4.34 0.61 -15.99
N LEU A 284 4.42 1.93 -16.01
CA LEU A 284 3.61 2.80 -16.89
C LEU A 284 4.13 2.83 -18.33
N SER A 285 5.36 2.36 -18.58
CA SER A 285 5.97 2.28 -19.92
C SER A 285 5.70 0.96 -20.64
N THR A 286 5.35 -0.10 -19.91
CA THR A 286 5.01 -1.41 -20.50
C THR A 286 3.66 -1.33 -21.21
N LYS A 287 3.70 -1.59 -22.53
CA LYS A 287 2.51 -1.67 -23.42
C LYS A 287 1.79 -3.00 -23.28
#